data_231f602c3fa29f3c8e8be0a4dfa16b8f
#
_entry.id   231f602c3fa29f3c8e8be0a4dfa16b8f
#
_cell.length_a   1.000
_cell.length_b   1.000
_cell.length_c   1.000
_cell.angle_alpha   90.00
_cell.angle_beta   90.00
_cell.angle_gamma   90.00
#
_symmetry.space_group_name_H-M   'P 1'
#
loop_
_entity.id
_entity.type
_entity.pdbx_description
1 polymer ?
#
loop_
_entity_poly.entity_id
_entity_poly.type
_entity_poly.pdbx_seq_one_letter_code
_entity_poly.pdbx_strand_id
1 'polypeptide(L)'
;MQALRATAQQGSQWFGRGWQIFRRQPFAILSLTMLYMISLPLLSFIPVLGPILGFALIPAFTFGFMEVSRLLSLSINTSASAAATPRILPTALFAAFMIDSQTRRRFIVLGVWYVIGVAIAIGLSGLADGGTLIRSFILGKPLTEKQIMSGELILPLLVVIVAYVPVWLSFWYAPALMVWEKLLPAKALFFSLVAAWRNKAAFTLYGLVSLGWLILVQVLAGLVVGLLGEQIGALLAMPFTLALIAVWQCSFYPTYVDVFGQPGATPAVALAIAVNTNDTPNGNE
;
A
#
# COMPACT_ATOMS: atom_id res chain seq x y z
N MET A 1 -7.80 -21.26 10.36
CA MET A 1 -7.83 -19.80 10.50
C MET A 1 -9.23 -19.29 10.20
N GLN A 2 -9.86 -18.54 11.11
CA GLN A 2 -11.18 -17.94 10.88
C GLN A 2 -11.02 -16.43 10.85
N ALA A 3 -11.51 -15.79 9.77
CA ALA A 3 -11.58 -14.34 9.72
C ALA A 3 -12.66 -13.85 10.68
N LEU A 4 -12.28 -12.96 11.60
CA LEU A 4 -13.18 -12.29 12.53
C LEU A 4 -14.05 -11.28 11.77
N ARG A 5 -15.16 -10.87 12.37
CA ARG A 5 -16.00 -9.79 11.83
C ARG A 5 -15.65 -8.49 12.55
N ALA A 6 -15.01 -7.58 11.84
CA ALA A 6 -14.81 -6.21 12.29
C ALA A 6 -16.14 -5.44 12.21
N THR A 7 -16.40 -4.61 13.21
CA THR A 7 -17.55 -3.70 13.20
C THR A 7 -17.29 -2.52 12.26
N ALA A 8 -18.34 -1.88 11.77
CA ALA A 8 -18.21 -0.65 10.98
C ALA A 8 -17.43 0.44 11.73
N GLN A 9 -17.66 0.56 13.05
CA GLN A 9 -16.94 1.50 13.92
C GLN A 9 -15.43 1.23 13.95
N GLN A 10 -15.00 -0.03 13.99
CA GLN A 10 -13.57 -0.36 13.87
C GLN A 10 -13.02 0.10 12.51
N GLY A 11 -13.79 -0.06 11.43
CA GLY A 11 -13.41 0.44 10.10
C GLY A 11 -13.09 1.93 10.09
N SER A 12 -13.90 2.76 10.76
CA SER A 12 -13.65 4.22 10.85
C SER A 12 -12.39 4.56 11.65
N GLN A 13 -11.95 3.68 12.55
CA GLN A 13 -10.77 3.89 13.40
C GLN A 13 -9.46 3.47 12.75
N TRP A 14 -9.49 2.65 11.68
CA TRP A 14 -8.27 2.10 11.07
C TRP A 14 -7.31 3.19 10.58
N PHE A 15 -7.85 4.25 9.96
CA PHE A 15 -7.04 5.37 9.52
C PHE A 15 -6.39 6.11 10.71
N GLY A 16 -7.14 6.35 11.78
CA GLY A 16 -6.62 6.98 13.01
C GLY A 16 -5.54 6.13 13.70
N ARG A 17 -5.68 4.79 13.69
CA ARG A 17 -4.63 3.87 14.19
C ARG A 17 -3.40 3.90 13.28
N GLY A 18 -3.57 4.02 11.97
CA GLY A 18 -2.48 4.26 11.03
C GLY A 18 -1.71 5.53 11.34
N TRP A 19 -2.41 6.62 11.67
CA TRP A 19 -1.82 7.87 12.12
C TRP A 19 -0.99 7.71 13.41
N GLN A 20 -1.48 6.92 14.39
CA GLN A 20 -0.74 6.63 15.63
C GLN A 20 0.58 5.89 15.35
N ILE A 21 0.57 4.93 14.41
CA ILE A 21 1.78 4.22 13.98
C ILE A 21 2.74 5.19 13.26
N PHE A 22 2.25 5.97 12.31
CA PHE A 22 3.03 6.96 11.56
C PHE A 22 3.78 7.92 12.49
N ARG A 23 3.11 8.46 13.50
CA ARG A 23 3.70 9.43 14.45
C ARG A 23 4.86 8.88 15.27
N ARG A 24 5.07 7.57 15.32
CA ARG A 24 6.22 6.97 16.06
C ARG A 24 7.55 7.23 15.36
N GLN A 25 7.60 7.11 14.05
CA GLN A 25 8.79 7.39 13.25
C GLN A 25 8.39 8.03 11.90
N PRO A 26 7.91 9.29 11.91
CA PRO A 26 7.36 9.91 10.72
C PRO A 26 8.40 10.01 9.60
N PHE A 27 9.64 10.38 9.90
CA PHE A 27 10.69 10.53 8.89
C PHE A 27 11.08 9.18 8.25
N ALA A 28 11.12 8.09 9.03
CA ALA A 28 11.41 6.77 8.51
C ALA A 28 10.30 6.30 7.56
N ILE A 29 9.03 6.48 7.94
CA ILE A 29 7.89 6.08 7.11
C ILE A 29 7.77 6.98 5.88
N LEU A 30 8.01 8.30 6.01
CA LEU A 30 8.05 9.21 4.85
C LEU A 30 9.16 8.82 3.87
N SER A 31 10.35 8.45 4.36
CA SER A 31 11.43 7.99 3.47
C SER A 31 11.07 6.70 2.73
N LEU A 32 10.40 5.74 3.39
CA LEU A 32 9.89 4.54 2.74
C LEU A 32 8.82 4.86 1.70
N THR A 33 7.89 5.78 2.04
CA THR A 33 6.83 6.21 1.11
C THR A 33 7.43 6.94 -0.09
N MET A 34 8.43 7.78 0.12
CA MET A 34 9.15 8.46 -0.95
C MET A 34 9.89 7.47 -1.85
N LEU A 35 10.59 6.49 -1.25
CA LEU A 35 11.25 5.43 -2.00
C LEU A 35 10.24 4.62 -2.85
N TYR A 36 9.07 4.28 -2.27
CA TYR A 36 7.99 3.63 -2.99
C TYR A 36 7.50 4.50 -4.16
N MET A 37 7.22 5.78 -3.92
CA MET A 37 6.73 6.71 -4.94
C MET A 37 7.74 6.95 -6.07
N ILE A 38 9.03 6.95 -5.79
CA ILE A 38 10.09 7.14 -6.78
C ILE A 38 10.37 5.84 -7.55
N SER A 39 10.28 4.68 -6.91
CA SER A 39 10.61 3.40 -7.54
C SER A 39 9.72 3.07 -8.74
N LEU A 40 8.43 3.40 -8.68
CA LEU A 40 7.48 3.10 -9.75
C LEU A 40 7.73 3.92 -11.03
N PRO A 41 7.85 5.27 -10.98
CA PRO A 41 8.24 6.06 -12.15
C PRO A 41 9.63 5.70 -12.68
N LEU A 42 10.59 5.41 -11.78
CA LEU A 42 11.95 5.01 -12.20
C LEU A 42 11.92 3.74 -13.05
N LEU A 43 11.13 2.75 -12.68
CA LEU A 43 10.93 1.55 -13.50
C LEU A 43 10.30 1.88 -14.84
N SER A 44 9.41 2.87 -14.93
CA SER A 44 8.71 3.25 -16.16
C SER A 44 9.64 3.76 -17.27
N PHE A 45 10.90 4.11 -16.98
CA PHE A 45 11.91 4.41 -17.99
C PHE A 45 12.29 3.18 -18.84
N ILE A 46 12.00 1.97 -18.37
CA ILE A 46 12.17 0.74 -19.16
C ILE A 46 10.86 0.50 -19.93
N PRO A 47 10.83 0.70 -21.26
CA PRO A 47 9.59 0.55 -22.02
C PRO A 47 9.00 -0.85 -21.85
N VAL A 48 7.69 -0.95 -21.71
CA VAL A 48 6.89 -2.17 -21.56
C VAL A 48 7.19 -2.95 -20.27
N LEU A 49 8.47 -3.29 -20.01
CA LEU A 49 8.85 -4.08 -18.84
C LEU A 49 8.73 -3.28 -17.52
N GLY A 50 8.99 -2.00 -17.55
CA GLY A 50 9.00 -1.17 -16.36
C GLY A 50 7.63 -1.10 -15.66
N PRO A 51 6.55 -0.74 -16.34
CA PRO A 51 5.20 -0.80 -15.76
C PRO A 51 4.83 -2.19 -15.24
N ILE A 52 5.17 -3.26 -15.98
CA ILE A 52 4.92 -4.65 -15.57
C ILE A 52 5.66 -4.96 -14.25
N LEU A 53 6.95 -4.63 -14.16
CA LEU A 53 7.74 -4.81 -12.95
C LEU A 53 7.21 -3.94 -11.79
N GLY A 54 6.82 -2.70 -12.08
CA GLY A 54 6.20 -1.81 -11.10
C GLY A 54 4.96 -2.44 -10.46
N PHE A 55 4.03 -2.92 -11.26
CA PHE A 55 2.85 -3.63 -10.75
C PHE A 55 3.22 -4.92 -10.01
N ALA A 56 4.17 -5.71 -10.52
CA ALA A 56 4.59 -6.95 -9.88
C ALA A 56 5.20 -6.74 -8.48
N LEU A 57 5.81 -5.58 -8.21
CA LEU A 57 6.41 -5.25 -6.92
C LEU A 57 5.40 -4.73 -5.88
N ILE A 58 4.21 -4.25 -6.28
CA ILE A 58 3.22 -3.69 -5.36
C ILE A 58 2.89 -4.63 -4.19
N PRO A 59 2.61 -5.92 -4.37
CA PRO A 59 2.35 -6.82 -3.24
C PRO A 59 3.52 -6.94 -2.26
N ALA A 60 4.75 -6.93 -2.77
CA ALA A 60 5.95 -7.00 -1.93
C ALA A 60 6.13 -5.72 -1.11
N PHE A 61 5.94 -4.56 -1.71
CA PHE A 61 6.01 -3.27 -1.03
C PHE A 61 4.88 -3.12 0.01
N THR A 62 3.67 -3.58 -0.31
CA THR A 62 2.57 -3.62 0.66
C THR A 62 2.94 -4.42 1.90
N PHE A 63 3.57 -5.59 1.73
CA PHE A 63 4.08 -6.37 2.85
C PHE A 63 5.14 -5.59 3.65
N GLY A 64 6.08 -4.91 2.99
CA GLY A 64 7.09 -4.09 3.65
C GLY A 64 6.47 -3.04 4.58
N PHE A 65 5.47 -2.30 4.12
CA PHE A 65 4.74 -1.34 4.95
C PHE A 65 3.96 -2.00 6.09
N MET A 66 3.33 -3.14 5.85
CA MET A 66 2.60 -3.87 6.90
C MET A 66 3.55 -4.38 7.99
N GLU A 67 4.73 -4.87 7.63
CA GLU A 67 5.72 -5.37 8.59
C GLU A 67 6.33 -4.23 9.42
N VAL A 68 6.68 -3.10 8.80
CA VAL A 68 7.09 -1.88 9.51
C VAL A 68 6.01 -1.43 10.48
N SER A 69 4.76 -1.39 10.04
CA SER A 69 3.63 -1.00 10.88
C SER A 69 3.41 -1.97 12.04
N ARG A 70 3.65 -3.27 11.84
CA ARG A 70 3.64 -4.29 12.90
C ARG A 70 4.69 -4.01 13.95
N LEU A 71 5.95 -3.79 13.55
CA LEU A 71 7.05 -3.53 14.48
C LEU A 71 6.82 -2.26 15.30
N LEU A 72 6.36 -1.19 14.66
CA LEU A 72 6.06 0.06 15.35
C LEU A 72 4.83 -0.05 16.27
N SER A 73 3.83 -0.84 15.89
CA SER A 73 2.66 -1.12 16.73
C SER A 73 3.02 -1.90 17.99
N LEU A 74 3.94 -2.85 17.91
CA LEU A 74 4.44 -3.58 19.08
C LEU A 74 5.11 -2.63 20.08
N SER A 75 5.90 -1.66 19.60
CA SER A 75 6.54 -0.66 20.48
C SER A 75 5.53 0.26 21.17
N ILE A 76 4.35 0.48 20.59
CA ILE A 76 3.25 1.22 21.23
C ILE A 76 2.69 0.42 22.41
N ASN A 77 2.42 -0.86 22.20
CA ASN A 77 1.75 -1.72 23.17
C ASN A 77 2.64 -2.06 24.37
N THR A 78 3.96 -2.08 24.19
CA THR A 78 4.92 -2.37 25.27
C THR A 78 5.31 -1.14 26.09
N SER A 79 4.72 0.04 25.80
CA SER A 79 5.12 1.31 26.43
C SER A 79 6.64 1.55 26.40
N ALA A 80 7.31 0.99 25.39
CA ALA A 80 8.74 1.11 25.22
C ALA A 80 9.14 2.58 25.12
N SER A 81 10.22 2.95 25.79
CA SER A 81 10.78 4.29 25.67
C SER A 81 11.16 4.56 24.20
N ALA A 82 11.26 5.81 23.80
CA ALA A 82 11.68 6.18 22.45
C ALA A 82 13.02 5.53 22.05
N ALA A 83 13.90 5.29 23.00
CA ALA A 83 15.19 4.61 22.83
C ALA A 83 15.07 3.09 22.52
N ALA A 84 13.94 2.46 22.87
CA ALA A 84 13.69 1.04 22.62
C ALA A 84 12.89 0.80 21.32
N THR A 85 12.54 1.87 20.60
CA THR A 85 11.80 1.75 19.33
C THR A 85 12.79 1.34 18.21
N PRO A 86 12.53 0.25 17.47
CA PRO A 86 13.45 -0.22 16.44
C PRO A 86 13.63 0.84 15.35
N ARG A 87 14.89 1.12 14.97
CA ARG A 87 15.19 2.04 13.86
C ARG A 87 14.84 1.37 12.54
N ILE A 88 13.87 1.92 11.84
CA ILE A 88 13.44 1.39 10.53
C ILE A 88 14.42 1.82 9.44
N LEU A 89 14.87 0.85 8.63
CA LEU A 89 15.74 1.07 7.49
C LEU A 89 14.94 1.19 6.19
N PRO A 90 15.42 1.93 5.17
CA PRO A 90 14.78 2.00 3.85
C PRO A 90 14.64 0.63 3.17
N THR A 91 15.53 -0.32 3.49
CA THR A 91 15.47 -1.71 3.00
C THR A 91 14.23 -2.45 3.42
N ALA A 92 13.51 -1.97 4.44
CA ALA A 92 12.24 -2.55 4.90
C ALA A 92 11.17 -2.64 3.79
N LEU A 93 11.23 -1.77 2.78
CA LEU A 93 10.34 -1.85 1.62
C LEU A 93 10.51 -3.18 0.87
N PHE A 94 11.71 -3.76 0.89
CA PHE A 94 12.07 -5.01 0.23
C PHE A 94 12.04 -6.22 1.19
N ALA A 95 11.44 -6.09 2.36
CA ALA A 95 11.38 -7.14 3.40
C ALA A 95 10.93 -8.50 2.84
N ALA A 96 9.96 -8.49 1.91
CA ALA A 96 9.44 -9.69 1.25
C ALA A 96 10.53 -10.56 0.57
N PHE A 97 11.61 -9.93 0.08
CA PHE A 97 12.69 -10.59 -0.64
C PHE A 97 13.86 -10.99 0.27
N MET A 98 13.85 -10.55 1.53
CA MET A 98 14.95 -10.77 2.49
C MET A 98 14.71 -11.94 3.43
N ILE A 99 13.51 -12.54 3.45
CA ILE A 99 13.13 -13.59 4.41
C ILE A 99 13.84 -14.90 4.08
N ASP A 100 13.48 -15.51 2.95
CA ASP A 100 14.02 -16.78 2.47
C ASP A 100 13.72 -16.96 0.97
N SER A 101 14.38 -17.95 0.35
CA SER A 101 14.23 -18.22 -1.08
C SER A 101 12.82 -18.69 -1.48
N GLN A 102 12.13 -19.41 -0.60
CA GLN A 102 10.77 -19.90 -0.85
C GLN A 102 9.77 -18.73 -0.82
N THR A 103 9.84 -17.88 0.19
CA THR A 103 9.01 -16.67 0.31
C THR A 103 9.24 -15.74 -0.87
N ARG A 104 10.49 -15.52 -1.27
CA ARG A 104 10.83 -14.71 -2.46
C ARG A 104 10.16 -15.26 -3.72
N ARG A 105 10.24 -16.56 -3.98
CA ARG A 105 9.54 -17.19 -5.12
C ARG A 105 8.04 -17.00 -5.06
N ARG A 106 7.43 -17.12 -3.88
CA ARG A 106 5.99 -16.90 -3.68
C ARG A 106 5.59 -15.46 -3.99
N PHE A 107 6.42 -14.47 -3.63
CA PHE A 107 6.17 -13.06 -3.97
C PHE A 107 6.30 -12.79 -5.46
N ILE A 108 7.24 -13.44 -6.16
CA ILE A 108 7.33 -13.35 -7.62
C ILE A 108 6.03 -13.88 -8.25
N VAL A 109 5.56 -15.05 -7.83
CA VAL A 109 4.29 -15.62 -8.32
C VAL A 109 3.10 -14.69 -8.01
N LEU A 110 3.06 -14.15 -6.79
CA LEU A 110 2.00 -13.21 -6.39
C LEU A 110 2.02 -11.94 -7.25
N GLY A 111 3.22 -11.40 -7.53
CA GLY A 111 3.40 -10.24 -8.40
C GLY A 111 2.94 -10.51 -9.83
N VAL A 112 3.27 -11.68 -10.40
CA VAL A 112 2.77 -12.09 -11.74
C VAL A 112 1.24 -12.15 -11.75
N TRP A 113 0.61 -12.72 -10.74
CA TRP A 113 -0.85 -12.78 -10.66
C TRP A 113 -1.48 -11.39 -10.48
N TYR A 114 -0.79 -10.48 -9.77
CA TYR A 114 -1.24 -9.10 -9.68
C TYR A 114 -1.24 -8.40 -11.04
N VAL A 115 -0.16 -8.55 -11.81
CA VAL A 115 -0.06 -8.03 -13.19
C VAL A 115 -1.17 -8.58 -14.06
N ILE A 116 -1.42 -9.90 -14.01
CA ILE A 116 -2.52 -10.54 -14.76
C ILE A 116 -3.88 -9.95 -14.35
N GLY A 117 -4.13 -9.79 -13.04
CA GLY A 117 -5.37 -9.21 -12.54
C GLY A 117 -5.58 -7.77 -13.01
N VAL A 118 -4.54 -6.94 -12.96
CA VAL A 118 -4.58 -5.56 -13.46
C VAL A 118 -4.77 -5.55 -14.98
N ALA A 119 -4.07 -6.40 -15.72
CA ALA A 119 -4.19 -6.51 -17.18
C ALA A 119 -5.61 -6.91 -17.60
N ILE A 120 -6.25 -7.84 -16.86
CA ILE A 120 -7.66 -8.22 -17.10
C ILE A 120 -8.57 -7.02 -16.82
N ALA A 121 -8.39 -6.30 -15.70
CA ALA A 121 -9.23 -5.15 -15.38
C ALA A 121 -9.14 -4.04 -16.44
N ILE A 122 -7.92 -3.72 -16.88
CA ILE A 122 -7.70 -2.74 -17.97
C ILE A 122 -8.21 -3.30 -19.31
N GLY A 123 -7.98 -4.59 -19.58
CA GLY A 123 -8.43 -5.23 -20.81
C GLY A 123 -9.95 -5.19 -21.00
N LEU A 124 -10.71 -5.35 -19.90
CA LEU A 124 -12.16 -5.27 -19.93
C LEU A 124 -12.68 -3.87 -20.30
N SER A 125 -11.93 -2.79 -20.03
CA SER A 125 -12.32 -1.45 -20.45
C SER A 125 -12.36 -1.33 -21.98
N GLY A 126 -11.56 -2.11 -22.69
CA GLY A 126 -11.54 -2.13 -24.15
C GLY A 126 -12.87 -2.51 -24.78
N LEU A 127 -13.75 -3.21 -24.05
CA LEU A 127 -15.11 -3.50 -24.46
C LEU A 127 -16.01 -2.24 -24.50
N ALA A 128 -15.64 -1.21 -23.72
CA ALA A 128 -16.40 0.03 -23.59
C ALA A 128 -15.84 1.20 -24.42
N ASP A 129 -14.50 1.20 -24.70
CA ASP A 129 -13.82 2.34 -25.34
C ASP A 129 -13.03 1.97 -26.61
N GLY A 130 -13.20 0.74 -27.10
CA GLY A 130 -12.42 0.25 -28.26
C GLY A 130 -10.91 0.23 -28.02
N GLY A 131 -10.48 0.20 -26.76
CA GLY A 131 -9.08 0.07 -26.35
C GLY A 131 -8.32 1.40 -26.20
N THR A 132 -8.99 2.50 -26.04
CA THR A 132 -8.38 3.83 -25.83
C THR A 132 -7.55 3.85 -24.54
N LEU A 133 -8.10 3.38 -23.41
CA LEU A 133 -7.37 3.28 -22.15
C LEU A 133 -6.20 2.29 -22.23
N ILE A 134 -6.39 1.16 -22.91
CA ILE A 134 -5.32 0.17 -23.12
C ILE A 134 -4.13 0.82 -23.85
N ARG A 135 -4.39 1.57 -24.93
CA ARG A 135 -3.35 2.27 -25.70
C ARG A 135 -2.66 3.35 -24.86
N SER A 136 -3.41 4.06 -24.02
CA SER A 136 -2.84 5.06 -23.12
C SER A 136 -1.91 4.40 -22.06
N PHE A 137 -2.36 3.34 -21.41
CA PHE A 137 -1.59 2.66 -20.36
C PHE A 137 -0.39 1.86 -20.89
N ILE A 138 -0.55 1.13 -22.00
CA ILE A 138 0.50 0.24 -22.53
C ILE A 138 1.45 0.98 -23.46
N LEU A 139 0.93 1.83 -24.36
CA LEU A 139 1.72 2.52 -25.38
C LEU A 139 2.13 3.94 -24.95
N GLY A 140 1.74 4.37 -23.76
CA GLY A 140 2.04 5.71 -23.25
C GLY A 140 1.42 6.84 -24.11
N LYS A 141 0.38 6.56 -24.89
CA LYS A 141 -0.30 7.60 -25.71
C LYS A 141 -1.11 8.50 -24.79
N PRO A 142 -0.82 9.81 -24.74
CA PRO A 142 -1.57 10.73 -23.89
C PRO A 142 -3.03 10.79 -24.36
N LEU A 143 -3.95 10.88 -23.39
CA LEU A 143 -5.35 11.15 -23.67
C LEU A 143 -5.49 12.60 -24.14
N THR A 144 -6.28 12.82 -25.17
CA THR A 144 -6.55 14.18 -25.67
C THR A 144 -7.52 14.92 -24.76
N GLU A 145 -7.41 16.25 -24.67
CA GLU A 145 -8.35 17.08 -23.90
C GLU A 145 -9.82 16.82 -24.30
N LYS A 146 -10.07 16.63 -25.60
CA LYS A 146 -11.39 16.29 -26.11
C LYS A 146 -11.91 14.97 -25.51
N GLN A 147 -11.09 13.94 -25.42
CA GLN A 147 -11.47 12.64 -24.81
C GLN A 147 -11.75 12.77 -23.33
N ILE A 148 -10.98 13.62 -22.62
CA ILE A 148 -11.17 13.85 -21.18
C ILE A 148 -12.46 14.64 -20.92
N MET A 149 -12.74 15.66 -21.75
CA MET A 149 -13.89 16.56 -21.57
C MET A 149 -15.20 15.99 -22.12
N SER A 150 -15.16 15.08 -23.10
CA SER A 150 -16.37 14.52 -23.72
C SER A 150 -17.16 13.56 -22.82
N GLY A 151 -16.58 13.12 -21.71
CA GLY A 151 -17.20 12.11 -20.85
C GLY A 151 -17.14 10.68 -21.39
N GLU A 152 -16.56 10.46 -22.59
CA GLU A 152 -16.42 9.13 -23.21
C GLU A 152 -15.63 8.15 -22.36
N LEU A 153 -14.75 8.65 -21.46
CA LEU A 153 -13.93 7.83 -20.58
C LEU A 153 -14.64 7.39 -19.30
N ILE A 154 -15.82 7.93 -18.97
CA ILE A 154 -16.54 7.61 -17.72
C ILE A 154 -16.87 6.11 -17.64
N LEU A 155 -17.51 5.57 -18.68
CA LEU A 155 -17.89 4.16 -18.72
C LEU A 155 -16.68 3.22 -18.69
N PRO A 156 -15.64 3.40 -19.54
CA PRO A 156 -14.41 2.62 -19.48
C PRO A 156 -13.73 2.65 -18.09
N LEU A 157 -13.64 3.82 -17.46
CA LEU A 157 -13.07 3.95 -16.11
C LEU A 157 -13.92 3.23 -15.06
N LEU A 158 -15.25 3.30 -15.14
CA LEU A 158 -16.13 2.53 -14.26
C LEU A 158 -15.93 1.03 -14.43
N VAL A 159 -15.78 0.55 -15.66
CA VAL A 159 -15.48 -0.87 -15.94
C VAL A 159 -14.16 -1.28 -15.30
N VAL A 160 -13.08 -0.48 -15.45
CA VAL A 160 -11.80 -0.75 -14.79
C VAL A 160 -11.97 -0.79 -13.28
N ILE A 161 -12.64 0.20 -12.68
CA ILE A 161 -12.83 0.27 -11.23
C ILE A 161 -13.57 -0.98 -10.73
N VAL A 162 -14.69 -1.34 -11.35
CA VAL A 162 -15.49 -2.50 -10.96
C VAL A 162 -14.72 -3.80 -11.12
N ALA A 163 -13.99 -3.97 -12.23
CA ALA A 163 -13.17 -5.15 -12.48
C ALA A 163 -11.95 -5.23 -11.57
N TYR A 164 -11.40 -4.09 -11.15
CA TYR A 164 -10.24 -4.04 -10.28
C TYR A 164 -10.58 -4.28 -8.79
N VAL A 165 -11.81 -3.98 -8.34
CA VAL A 165 -12.21 -4.20 -6.93
C VAL A 165 -11.95 -5.62 -6.43
N PRO A 166 -12.33 -6.72 -7.13
CA PRO A 166 -12.02 -8.07 -6.70
C PRO A 166 -10.50 -8.34 -6.61
N VAL A 167 -9.73 -7.80 -7.56
CA VAL A 167 -8.26 -7.91 -7.55
C VAL A 167 -7.71 -7.20 -6.31
N TRP A 168 -8.08 -5.96 -6.07
CA TRP A 168 -7.66 -5.16 -4.93
C TRP A 168 -7.98 -5.84 -3.59
N LEU A 169 -9.20 -6.36 -3.41
CA LEU A 169 -9.59 -7.08 -2.19
C LEU A 169 -8.84 -8.40 -2.02
N SER A 170 -8.55 -9.11 -3.12
CA SER A 170 -7.77 -10.35 -3.07
C SER A 170 -6.33 -10.09 -2.63
N PHE A 171 -5.74 -8.99 -3.05
CA PHE A 171 -4.35 -8.65 -2.75
C PHE A 171 -4.17 -7.84 -1.46
N TRP A 172 -5.25 -7.40 -0.80
CA TRP A 172 -5.19 -6.57 0.41
C TRP A 172 -4.43 -7.24 1.56
N TYR A 173 -4.77 -8.48 1.87
CA TYR A 173 -4.15 -9.25 2.96
C TYR A 173 -3.20 -10.34 2.46
N ALA A 174 -3.27 -10.73 1.19
CA ALA A 174 -2.54 -11.88 0.68
C ALA A 174 -1.03 -11.82 0.95
N PRO A 175 -0.32 -10.66 0.78
CA PRO A 175 1.10 -10.56 1.11
C PRO A 175 1.40 -10.92 2.57
N ALA A 176 0.62 -10.40 3.51
CA ALA A 176 0.77 -10.66 4.93
C ALA A 176 0.42 -12.12 5.30
N LEU A 177 -0.68 -12.64 4.75
CA LEU A 177 -1.10 -14.03 4.96
C LEU A 177 -0.07 -15.05 4.46
N MET A 178 0.63 -14.75 3.37
CA MET A 178 1.71 -15.62 2.87
C MET A 178 2.88 -15.72 3.84
N VAL A 179 3.22 -14.64 4.50
CA VAL A 179 4.38 -14.59 5.41
C VAL A 179 3.98 -15.00 6.81
N TRP A 180 3.02 -14.32 7.40
CA TRP A 180 2.66 -14.52 8.81
C TRP A 180 1.94 -15.83 9.06
N GLU A 181 1.09 -16.28 8.11
CA GLU A 181 0.34 -17.53 8.21
C GLU A 181 0.90 -18.64 7.32
N LYS A 182 2.03 -18.37 6.63
CA LYS A 182 2.73 -19.33 5.75
C LYS A 182 1.85 -19.93 4.66
N LEU A 183 0.81 -19.22 4.22
CA LEU A 183 -0.11 -19.69 3.19
C LEU A 183 0.53 -19.70 1.81
N LEU A 184 0.04 -20.60 0.95
CA LEU A 184 0.36 -20.58 -0.48
C LEU A 184 -0.35 -19.39 -1.16
N PRO A 185 0.21 -18.79 -2.23
CA PRO A 185 -0.34 -17.60 -2.89
C PRO A 185 -1.84 -17.71 -3.20
N ALA A 186 -2.29 -18.80 -3.83
CA ALA A 186 -3.70 -19.03 -4.17
C ALA A 186 -4.62 -19.01 -2.93
N LYS A 187 -4.19 -19.69 -1.86
CA LYS A 187 -4.96 -19.71 -0.60
C LYS A 187 -4.99 -18.34 0.04
N ALA A 188 -3.85 -17.61 0.03
CA ALA A 188 -3.76 -16.26 0.58
C ALA A 188 -4.70 -15.28 -0.13
N LEU A 189 -4.74 -15.31 -1.48
CA LEU A 189 -5.66 -14.51 -2.28
C LEU A 189 -7.13 -14.81 -1.97
N PHE A 190 -7.48 -16.10 -1.93
CA PHE A 190 -8.84 -16.52 -1.60
C PHE A 190 -9.27 -16.07 -0.20
N PHE A 191 -8.43 -16.31 0.82
CA PHE A 191 -8.73 -15.89 2.19
C PHE A 191 -8.81 -14.39 2.33
N SER A 192 -7.94 -13.62 1.63
CA SER A 192 -7.99 -12.17 1.59
C SER A 192 -9.33 -11.68 1.03
N LEU A 193 -9.74 -12.18 -0.15
CA LEU A 193 -11.00 -11.81 -0.79
C LEU A 193 -12.19 -12.11 0.11
N VAL A 194 -12.29 -13.33 0.65
CA VAL A 194 -13.39 -13.74 1.52
C VAL A 194 -13.42 -12.91 2.81
N ALA A 195 -12.25 -12.64 3.41
CA ALA A 195 -12.16 -11.83 4.62
C ALA A 195 -12.59 -10.38 4.38
N ALA A 196 -12.13 -9.76 3.31
CA ALA A 196 -12.52 -8.40 2.93
C ALA A 196 -14.02 -8.32 2.61
N TRP A 197 -14.55 -9.29 1.86
CA TRP A 197 -15.98 -9.36 1.53
C TRP A 197 -16.87 -9.53 2.75
N ARG A 198 -16.47 -10.38 3.70
CA ARG A 198 -17.20 -10.57 4.97
C ARG A 198 -17.19 -9.31 5.84
N ASN A 199 -16.18 -8.46 5.69
CA ASN A 199 -15.99 -7.22 6.42
C ASN A 199 -16.32 -5.97 5.58
N LYS A 200 -17.14 -6.11 4.53
CA LYS A 200 -17.46 -5.02 3.58
C LYS A 200 -17.93 -3.74 4.26
N ALA A 201 -18.75 -3.82 5.32
CA ALA A 201 -19.22 -2.64 6.04
C ALA A 201 -18.07 -1.84 6.70
N ALA A 202 -17.11 -2.53 7.33
CA ALA A 202 -15.93 -1.90 7.91
C ALA A 202 -15.02 -1.31 6.81
N PHE A 203 -14.83 -2.04 5.69
CA PHE A 203 -14.07 -1.55 4.53
C PHE A 203 -14.72 -0.35 3.85
N THR A 204 -16.04 -0.35 3.71
CA THR A 204 -16.76 0.80 3.14
C THR A 204 -16.58 2.04 4.01
N LEU A 205 -16.72 1.92 5.34
CA LEU A 205 -16.56 3.06 6.23
C LEU A 205 -15.09 3.53 6.29
N TYR A 206 -14.13 2.59 6.28
CA TYR A 206 -12.71 2.92 6.14
C TYR A 206 -12.42 3.66 4.82
N GLY A 207 -12.99 3.20 3.71
CA GLY A 207 -12.87 3.86 2.41
C GLY A 207 -13.44 5.28 2.41
N LEU A 208 -14.63 5.46 3.01
CA LEU A 208 -15.25 6.80 3.13
C LEU A 208 -14.42 7.75 4.01
N VAL A 209 -13.89 7.28 5.14
CA VAL A 209 -13.00 8.08 6.00
C VAL A 209 -11.71 8.44 5.26
N SER A 210 -11.10 7.47 4.57
CA SER A 210 -9.88 7.69 3.78
C SER A 210 -10.11 8.68 2.63
N LEU A 211 -11.26 8.57 1.94
CA LEU A 211 -11.66 9.50 0.90
C LEU A 211 -11.91 10.91 1.46
N GLY A 212 -12.54 11.02 2.63
CA GLY A 212 -12.74 12.30 3.32
C GLY A 212 -11.41 13.00 3.62
N TRP A 213 -10.41 12.27 4.14
CA TRP A 213 -9.07 12.80 4.36
C TRP A 213 -8.37 13.18 3.05
N LEU A 214 -8.52 12.36 2.00
CA LEU A 214 -7.97 12.68 0.68
C LEU A 214 -8.56 13.99 0.14
N ILE A 215 -9.87 14.14 0.15
CA ILE A 215 -10.55 15.35 -0.32
C ILE A 215 -10.10 16.57 0.51
N LEU A 216 -10.05 16.44 1.83
CA LEU A 216 -9.61 17.52 2.71
C LEU A 216 -8.19 17.99 2.36
N VAL A 217 -7.23 17.06 2.25
CA VAL A 217 -5.84 17.39 1.91
C VAL A 217 -5.74 18.02 0.52
N GLN A 218 -6.49 17.51 -0.47
CA GLN A 218 -6.46 18.07 -1.82
C GLN A 218 -7.11 19.46 -1.90
N VAL A 219 -8.18 19.72 -1.15
CA VAL A 219 -8.79 21.04 -1.06
C VAL A 219 -7.81 22.04 -0.41
N LEU A 220 -7.18 21.65 0.70
CA LEU A 220 -6.17 22.50 1.36
C LEU A 220 -4.97 22.74 0.44
N ALA A 221 -4.48 21.72 -0.27
CA ALA A 221 -3.43 21.83 -1.26
C ALA A 221 -3.82 22.81 -2.38
N GLY A 222 -5.03 22.70 -2.92
CA GLY A 222 -5.56 23.61 -3.94
C GLY A 222 -5.66 25.06 -3.48
N LEU A 223 -6.07 25.27 -2.22
CA LEU A 223 -6.07 26.61 -1.62
C LEU A 223 -4.68 27.19 -1.50
N VAL A 224 -3.69 26.39 -1.06
CA VAL A 224 -2.28 26.84 -0.97
C VAL A 224 -1.72 27.17 -2.36
N VAL A 225 -2.02 26.35 -3.36
CA VAL A 225 -1.63 26.59 -4.76
C VAL A 225 -2.30 27.88 -5.30
N GLY A 226 -3.58 28.08 -5.02
CA GLY A 226 -4.31 29.27 -5.44
C GLY A 226 -3.79 30.57 -4.82
N LEU A 227 -3.30 30.51 -3.58
CA LEU A 227 -2.76 31.68 -2.86
C LEU A 227 -1.32 32.00 -3.21
N LEU A 228 -0.46 30.99 -3.40
CA LEU A 228 0.99 31.14 -3.53
C LEU A 228 1.50 30.90 -4.96
N GLY A 229 0.60 30.57 -5.89
CA GLY A 229 0.94 30.14 -7.24
C GLY A 229 1.35 28.67 -7.35
N GLU A 230 1.36 28.16 -8.58
CA GLU A 230 1.50 26.73 -8.85
C GLU A 230 2.80 26.13 -8.30
N GLN A 231 3.94 26.77 -8.54
CA GLN A 231 5.25 26.23 -8.17
C GLN A 231 5.46 26.17 -6.65
N ILE A 232 5.24 27.29 -5.96
CA ILE A 232 5.44 27.37 -4.50
C ILE A 232 4.35 26.59 -3.78
N GLY A 233 3.11 26.72 -4.23
CA GLY A 233 1.98 26.03 -3.65
C GLY A 233 2.10 24.49 -3.75
N ALA A 234 2.50 23.97 -4.91
CA ALA A 234 2.72 22.54 -5.10
C ALA A 234 3.88 22.02 -4.21
N LEU A 235 4.98 22.77 -4.09
CA LEU A 235 6.11 22.40 -3.23
C LEU A 235 5.68 22.28 -1.76
N LEU A 236 4.84 23.20 -1.28
CA LEU A 236 4.34 23.20 0.10
C LEU A 236 3.24 22.15 0.33
N ALA A 237 2.43 21.84 -0.69
CA ALA A 237 1.37 20.83 -0.60
C ALA A 237 1.90 19.38 -0.65
N MET A 238 3.02 19.15 -1.34
CA MET A 238 3.61 17.81 -1.54
C MET A 238 3.86 17.05 -0.23
N PRO A 239 4.45 17.63 0.84
CA PRO A 239 4.66 16.90 2.09
C PRO A 239 3.37 16.41 2.76
N PHE A 240 2.28 17.17 2.67
CA PHE A 240 0.98 16.76 3.23
C PHE A 240 0.38 15.59 2.47
N THR A 241 0.45 15.60 1.14
CA THR A 241 0.02 14.48 0.31
C THR A 241 0.86 13.23 0.58
N LEU A 242 2.18 13.38 0.70
CA LEU A 242 3.08 12.29 1.04
C LEU A 242 2.78 11.71 2.43
N ALA A 243 2.52 12.57 3.42
CA ALA A 243 2.12 12.14 4.77
C ALA A 243 0.78 11.40 4.77
N LEU A 244 -0.21 11.86 3.99
CA LEU A 244 -1.49 11.17 3.84
C LEU A 244 -1.30 9.75 3.28
N ILE A 245 -0.50 9.58 2.22
CA ILE A 245 -0.18 8.27 1.64
C ILE A 245 0.55 7.40 2.68
N ALA A 246 1.50 7.95 3.42
CA ALA A 246 2.24 7.25 4.47
C ALA A 246 1.31 6.75 5.58
N VAL A 247 0.38 7.55 6.05
CA VAL A 247 -0.64 7.18 7.04
C VAL A 247 -1.55 6.08 6.49
N TRP A 248 -1.96 6.20 5.23
CA TRP A 248 -2.78 5.18 4.59
C TRP A 248 -2.07 3.84 4.51
N GLN A 249 -0.80 3.81 4.14
CA GLN A 249 0.03 2.59 4.14
C GLN A 249 0.14 1.99 5.56
N CYS A 250 0.33 2.82 6.58
CA CYS A 250 0.38 2.37 7.97
C CYS A 250 -0.97 1.81 8.46
N SER A 251 -2.08 2.24 7.89
CA SER A 251 -3.41 1.80 8.30
C SER A 251 -3.76 0.37 7.86
N PHE A 252 -3.00 -0.23 6.94
CA PHE A 252 -3.24 -1.61 6.48
C PHE A 252 -3.02 -2.64 7.60
N TYR A 253 -2.03 -2.45 8.45
CA TYR A 253 -1.77 -3.35 9.56
C TYR A 253 -2.92 -3.41 10.59
N PRO A 254 -3.49 -2.28 11.09
CA PRO A 254 -4.68 -2.30 11.94
C PRO A 254 -5.88 -3.05 11.33
N THR A 255 -6.07 -2.97 9.99
CA THR A 255 -7.14 -3.74 9.34
C THR A 255 -6.90 -5.24 9.44
N TYR A 256 -5.63 -5.68 9.29
CA TYR A 256 -5.25 -7.08 9.45
C TYR A 256 -5.50 -7.58 10.88
N VAL A 257 -5.08 -6.82 11.87
CA VAL A 257 -5.21 -7.20 13.30
C VAL A 257 -6.67 -7.42 13.69
N ASP A 258 -7.59 -6.56 13.25
CA ASP A 258 -9.01 -6.69 13.59
C ASP A 258 -9.67 -7.88 12.89
N VAL A 259 -9.15 -8.28 11.73
CA VAL A 259 -9.75 -9.38 10.93
C VAL A 259 -9.10 -10.73 11.21
N PHE A 260 -7.80 -10.78 11.50
CA PHE A 260 -7.09 -12.04 11.66
C PHE A 260 -6.42 -12.21 13.04
N GLY A 261 -6.41 -11.16 13.86
CA GLY A 261 -5.68 -11.13 15.13
C GLY A 261 -4.22 -10.73 14.96
N GLN A 262 -3.49 -10.75 16.07
CA GLN A 262 -2.05 -10.41 16.09
C GLN A 262 -1.28 -11.50 15.35
N PRO A 263 -0.45 -11.16 14.34
CA PRO A 263 0.41 -12.14 13.69
C PRO A 263 1.51 -12.62 14.62
N GLY A 264 1.95 -13.86 14.44
CA GLY A 264 3.11 -14.42 15.14
C GLY A 264 4.40 -13.62 14.86
N ALA A 265 5.38 -13.75 15.75
CA ALA A 265 6.67 -13.11 15.56
C ALA A 265 7.39 -13.70 14.33
N THR A 266 7.97 -12.83 13.50
CA THR A 266 8.82 -13.20 12.38
C THR A 266 10.23 -12.63 12.61
N PRO A 267 11.08 -13.28 13.46
CA PRO A 267 12.35 -12.73 13.91
C PRO A 267 13.30 -12.36 12.76
N ALA A 268 13.36 -13.19 11.71
CA ALA A 268 14.24 -12.96 10.57
C ALA A 268 13.92 -11.66 9.83
N VAL A 269 12.63 -11.31 9.71
CA VAL A 269 12.21 -10.06 9.06
C VAL A 269 12.50 -8.86 9.94
N ALA A 270 12.26 -8.97 11.25
CA ALA A 270 12.54 -7.90 12.19
C ALA A 270 14.03 -7.51 12.19
N LEU A 271 14.94 -8.51 12.18
CA LEU A 271 16.38 -8.27 12.09
C LEU A 271 16.81 -7.66 10.75
N ALA A 272 16.17 -8.02 9.64
CA ALA A 272 16.54 -7.52 8.31
C ALA A 272 16.12 -6.07 8.04
N ILE A 273 15.09 -5.56 8.73
CA ILE A 273 14.49 -4.25 8.43
C ILE A 273 14.64 -3.22 9.55
N ALA A 274 15.12 -3.64 10.71
CA ALA A 274 15.33 -2.76 11.85
C ALA A 274 16.70 -3.03 12.50
N VAL A 275 17.43 -1.97 12.85
CA VAL A 275 18.63 -2.06 13.67
C VAL A 275 18.21 -1.90 15.13
N ASN A 276 18.57 -2.88 15.97
CA ASN A 276 18.38 -2.75 17.41
C ASN A 276 19.46 -1.82 17.95
N THR A 277 19.08 -0.70 18.55
CA THR A 277 20.03 0.30 19.08
C THR A 277 20.87 -0.22 20.26
N ASN A 278 20.55 -1.40 20.79
CA ASN A 278 21.31 -2.04 21.85
C ASN A 278 22.52 -2.86 21.35
N ASP A 279 22.67 -3.05 20.04
CA ASP A 279 23.79 -3.80 19.44
C ASP A 279 24.97 -2.92 19.00
N THR A 280 25.07 -1.67 19.47
CA THR A 280 26.34 -0.95 19.35
C THR A 280 27.31 -1.60 20.33
N PRO A 281 28.42 -2.20 19.87
CA PRO A 281 29.46 -2.67 20.76
C PRO A 281 29.91 -1.45 21.59
N ASN A 282 29.82 -1.57 22.92
CA ASN A 282 30.51 -0.64 23.79
C ASN A 282 31.98 -0.65 23.39
N GLY A 283 32.40 0.34 22.62
CA GLY A 283 33.79 0.62 22.37
C GLY A 283 34.42 1.11 23.68
N ASN A 284 34.77 0.13 24.52
CA ASN A 284 35.79 0.28 25.55
C ASN A 284 36.97 -0.54 25.06
N GLU A 285 37.89 0.14 24.39
CA GLU A 285 39.32 -0.08 24.52
C GLU A 285 40.05 1.21 24.13
#